data_5977bd05d91a3fbc8ddf5a6d668f1d85
#
_entry.id   5977bd05d91a3fbc8ddf5a6d668f1d85
#
_cell.length_a   1.000
_cell.length_b   1.000
_cell.length_c   1.000
_cell.angle_alpha   90.00
_cell.angle_beta   90.00
_cell.angle_gamma   90.00
#
_symmetry.space_group_name_H-M   'P 1'
#
loop_
_entity.id
_entity.type
_entity.pdbx_description
1 polymer ?
#
loop_
_entity_poly.entity_id
_entity_poly.type
_entity_poly.pdbx_seq_one_letter_code
_entity_poly.pdbx_strand_id
1 'polypeptide(L)'
;APAGERMPKAAFEVAAKGAVLVDAESGEVLFEQDAHKELPLASVTKVMTMLLVMEAVDSGKITLDDSVTISERAASMGGSQIWLKENEQMTVSDMLKAVCVVSANDCAVALAETVAGSEEAFVERMNQRAAELGMADTHFCNATGLPAEGHVTSAYDIALMSRELISRYPEVLTYSSVWMEDITHVTRKGSSKFTLTNTNKLLRSYEGCMGLKTGSTSIAKYCLSAVAKRNGITLIASVMAAPDPKTRFRDAAALLNYGFSKCILYTDDVPEKLKPL
;
A
#
# COMPACT_ATOMS: atom_id res chain seq x y z
N ALA A 1 -2.19 27.81 7.55
CA ALA A 1 -3.47 27.47 8.20
C ALA A 1 -3.44 28.05 9.62
N PRO A 2 -4.53 28.67 10.12
CA PRO A 2 -4.57 29.08 11.51
C PRO A 2 -4.48 27.82 12.38
N ALA A 3 -3.46 27.78 13.21
CA ALA A 3 -3.30 26.75 14.22
C ALA A 3 -4.47 26.82 15.20
N GLY A 4 -5.25 25.73 15.33
CA GLY A 4 -5.93 25.56 16.59
C GLY A 4 -7.36 25.09 16.65
N GLU A 5 -8.07 24.75 15.58
CA GLU A 5 -9.34 24.05 15.76
C GLU A 5 -9.15 22.57 15.41
N ARG A 6 -9.08 21.72 16.44
CA ARG A 6 -9.18 20.27 16.27
C ARG A 6 -10.52 19.99 15.60
N MET A 7 -10.47 19.22 14.49
CA MET A 7 -11.69 18.73 13.86
C MET A 7 -12.61 18.10 14.92
N PRO A 8 -13.92 18.41 14.90
CA PRO A 8 -14.85 17.80 15.83
C PRO A 8 -14.79 16.28 15.66
N LYS A 9 -14.81 15.54 16.77
CA LYS A 9 -14.80 14.07 16.74
C LYS A 9 -15.94 13.58 15.83
N ALA A 10 -15.64 12.70 14.90
CA ALA A 10 -16.64 12.17 13.99
C ALA A 10 -17.77 11.49 14.78
N ALA A 11 -19.00 11.75 14.34
CA ALA A 11 -20.20 11.21 14.99
C ALA A 11 -20.52 9.76 14.56
N PHE A 12 -19.56 9.02 14.01
CA PHE A 12 -19.74 7.63 13.60
C PHE A 12 -18.54 6.77 13.98
N GLU A 13 -18.77 5.48 14.04
CA GLU A 13 -17.76 4.46 14.24
C GLU A 13 -17.73 3.52 13.03
N VAL A 14 -16.59 2.91 12.79
CA VAL A 14 -16.43 1.84 11.82
C VAL A 14 -16.38 0.49 12.51
N ALA A 15 -16.74 -0.59 11.80
CA ALA A 15 -16.75 -1.94 12.35
C ALA A 15 -15.34 -2.57 12.44
N ALA A 16 -14.37 -2.03 11.71
CA ALA A 16 -12.96 -2.40 11.81
C ALA A 16 -12.42 -2.16 13.23
N LYS A 17 -11.46 -2.99 13.66
CA LYS A 17 -10.86 -2.84 14.99
C LYS A 17 -9.89 -1.67 15.12
N GLY A 18 -9.33 -1.22 14.01
CA GLY A 18 -8.48 -0.05 13.95
C GLY A 18 -8.72 0.69 12.64
N ALA A 19 -8.79 2.00 12.69
CA ALA A 19 -9.01 2.83 11.51
C ALA A 19 -8.41 4.23 11.66
N VAL A 20 -7.89 4.76 10.54
CA VAL A 20 -7.34 6.12 10.46
C VAL A 20 -7.69 6.69 9.10
N LEU A 21 -8.01 7.97 9.07
CA LEU A 21 -8.11 8.76 7.86
C LEU A 21 -7.13 9.94 7.95
N VAL A 22 -6.31 10.11 6.93
CA VAL A 22 -5.36 11.23 6.86
C VAL A 22 -5.48 11.97 5.53
N ASP A 23 -5.20 13.27 5.58
CA ASP A 23 -4.90 14.04 4.38
C ASP A 23 -3.48 13.72 3.89
N ALA A 24 -3.34 13.30 2.64
CA ALA A 24 -2.06 12.84 2.12
C ALA A 24 -1.03 13.98 2.00
N GLU A 25 -1.46 15.20 1.74
CA GLU A 25 -0.56 16.34 1.57
C GLU A 25 -0.01 16.82 2.91
N SER A 26 -0.87 17.13 3.86
CA SER A 26 -0.46 17.66 5.17
C SER A 26 -0.04 16.57 6.17
N GLY A 27 -0.57 15.35 6.04
CA GLY A 27 -0.45 14.29 7.02
C GLY A 27 -1.38 14.47 8.22
N GLU A 28 -2.32 15.42 8.16
CA GLU A 28 -3.29 15.66 9.23
C GLU A 28 -4.22 14.45 9.39
N VAL A 29 -4.41 14.03 10.64
CA VAL A 29 -5.35 12.96 11.00
C VAL A 29 -6.76 13.55 11.11
N LEU A 30 -7.65 13.09 10.22
CA LEU A 30 -9.04 13.55 10.13
C LEU A 30 -10.01 12.66 10.91
N PHE A 31 -9.66 11.39 11.10
CA PHE A 31 -10.42 10.41 11.86
C PHE A 31 -9.46 9.38 12.46
N GLU A 32 -9.75 8.96 13.67
CA GLU A 32 -9.02 7.87 14.33
C GLU A 32 -9.96 7.02 15.21
N GLN A 33 -9.75 5.71 15.17
CA GLN A 33 -10.40 4.73 16.04
C GLN A 33 -9.40 3.63 16.32
N ASP A 34 -8.99 3.46 17.59
CA ASP A 34 -7.94 2.50 17.96
C ASP A 34 -6.71 2.56 17.05
N ALA A 35 -6.29 3.79 16.72
CA ALA A 35 -5.31 4.10 15.68
C ALA A 35 -3.95 3.43 15.90
N HIS A 36 -3.55 3.25 17.16
CA HIS A 36 -2.27 2.68 17.58
C HIS A 36 -2.35 1.24 18.08
N LYS A 37 -3.50 0.59 17.88
CA LYS A 37 -3.65 -0.81 18.25
C LYS A 37 -2.82 -1.71 17.33
N GLU A 38 -1.88 -2.43 17.92
CA GLU A 38 -1.08 -3.43 17.19
C GLU A 38 -1.95 -4.60 16.75
N LEU A 39 -1.98 -4.85 15.45
CA LEU A 39 -2.77 -5.90 14.81
C LEU A 39 -1.98 -6.53 13.66
N PRO A 40 -2.21 -7.80 13.33
CA PRO A 40 -1.71 -8.39 12.10
C PRO A 40 -2.24 -7.62 10.89
N LEU A 41 -1.40 -7.46 9.87
CA LEU A 41 -1.72 -6.60 8.71
C LEU A 41 -1.85 -7.36 7.38
N ALA A 42 -1.56 -8.64 7.36
CA ALA A 42 -1.59 -9.44 6.14
C ALA A 42 -0.80 -8.76 5.00
N SER A 43 -1.30 -8.85 3.77
CA SER A 43 -0.64 -8.31 2.57
C SER A 43 -0.56 -6.78 2.50
N VAL A 44 -1.13 -6.03 3.45
CA VAL A 44 -0.84 -4.59 3.56
C VAL A 44 0.65 -4.35 3.87
N THR A 45 1.36 -5.35 4.40
CA THR A 45 2.83 -5.41 4.47
C THR A 45 3.51 -4.97 3.16
N LYS A 46 2.93 -5.32 2.03
CA LYS A 46 3.51 -5.04 0.71
C LYS A 46 3.55 -3.55 0.35
N VAL A 47 2.86 -2.68 1.11
CA VAL A 47 3.06 -1.23 0.98
C VAL A 47 4.51 -0.87 1.30
N MET A 48 5.09 -1.42 2.37
CA MET A 48 6.52 -1.22 2.68
C MET A 48 7.40 -1.90 1.63
N THR A 49 7.04 -3.07 1.15
CA THR A 49 7.78 -3.76 0.08
C THR A 49 7.83 -2.90 -1.18
N MET A 50 6.69 -2.34 -1.61
CA MET A 50 6.63 -1.41 -2.74
C MET A 50 7.45 -0.14 -2.51
N LEU A 51 7.42 0.43 -1.30
CA LEU A 51 8.21 1.61 -0.94
C LEU A 51 9.70 1.36 -1.14
N LEU A 52 10.22 0.26 -0.61
CA LEU A 52 11.65 -0.07 -0.75
C LEU A 52 12.05 -0.40 -2.19
N VAL A 53 11.15 -1.01 -2.97
CA VAL A 53 11.38 -1.23 -4.41
C VAL A 53 11.48 0.10 -5.14
N MET A 54 10.55 1.02 -4.89
CA MET A 54 10.56 2.35 -5.52
C MET A 54 11.77 3.18 -5.11
N GLU A 55 12.21 3.09 -3.85
CA GLU A 55 13.46 3.71 -3.38
C GLU A 55 14.67 3.14 -4.11
N ALA A 56 14.72 1.84 -4.36
CA ALA A 56 15.80 1.20 -5.11
C ALA A 56 15.81 1.62 -6.59
N VAL A 57 14.64 1.82 -7.19
CA VAL A 57 14.51 2.36 -8.56
C VAL A 57 14.98 3.81 -8.62
N ASP A 58 14.51 4.65 -7.69
CA ASP A 58 14.85 6.07 -7.64
C ASP A 58 16.36 6.31 -7.42
N SER A 59 16.99 5.50 -6.58
CA SER A 59 18.43 5.56 -6.35
C SER A 59 19.29 4.98 -7.48
N GLY A 60 18.67 4.41 -8.52
CA GLY A 60 19.35 3.77 -9.64
C GLY A 60 19.99 2.41 -9.30
N LYS A 61 19.66 1.83 -8.15
CA LYS A 61 20.16 0.50 -7.75
C LYS A 61 19.58 -0.60 -8.65
N ILE A 62 18.33 -0.45 -9.04
CA ILE A 62 17.63 -1.27 -10.03
C ILE A 62 16.84 -0.39 -10.98
N THR A 63 16.40 -0.95 -12.10
CA THR A 63 15.48 -0.27 -13.03
C THR A 63 14.20 -1.07 -13.19
N LEU A 64 13.12 -0.42 -13.62
CA LEU A 64 11.85 -1.09 -13.88
C LEU A 64 11.93 -2.14 -14.99
N ASP A 65 12.86 -1.96 -15.94
CA ASP A 65 13.08 -2.85 -17.07
C ASP A 65 14.07 -3.98 -16.78
N ASP A 66 14.71 -3.98 -15.61
CA ASP A 66 15.62 -5.07 -15.24
C ASP A 66 14.88 -6.40 -15.25
N SER A 67 15.49 -7.38 -15.93
CA SER A 67 15.01 -8.77 -15.96
C SER A 67 15.58 -9.52 -14.76
N VAL A 68 14.70 -10.04 -13.91
CA VAL A 68 15.05 -10.79 -12.72
C VAL A 68 14.88 -12.27 -12.94
N THR A 69 15.90 -13.06 -12.60
CA THR A 69 15.83 -14.52 -12.58
C THR A 69 15.22 -14.97 -11.26
N ILE A 70 14.13 -15.72 -11.34
CA ILE A 70 13.35 -16.15 -10.18
C ILE A 70 14.09 -17.27 -9.45
N SER A 71 14.29 -17.07 -8.14
CA SER A 71 14.92 -18.08 -7.25
C SER A 71 13.95 -19.23 -6.93
N GLU A 72 14.49 -20.35 -6.47
CA GLU A 72 13.72 -21.44 -5.89
C GLU A 72 12.84 -20.95 -4.73
N ARG A 73 13.39 -20.09 -3.86
CA ARG A 73 12.68 -19.51 -2.71
C ARG A 73 11.44 -18.73 -3.17
N ALA A 74 11.59 -17.80 -4.10
CA ALA A 74 10.47 -17.02 -4.63
C ALA A 74 9.43 -17.91 -5.31
N ALA A 75 9.85 -18.86 -6.13
CA ALA A 75 8.97 -19.82 -6.82
C ALA A 75 8.21 -20.77 -5.86
N SER A 76 8.72 -20.98 -4.64
CA SER A 76 8.11 -21.88 -3.65
C SER A 76 7.02 -21.21 -2.80
N MET A 77 6.79 -19.90 -2.97
CA MET A 77 5.84 -19.16 -2.13
C MET A 77 4.41 -19.66 -2.31
N GLY A 78 3.69 -19.73 -1.19
CA GLY A 78 2.26 -20.02 -1.13
C GLY A 78 1.40 -18.75 -1.07
N GLY A 79 0.10 -18.95 -0.92
CA GLY A 79 -0.89 -17.86 -0.85
C GLY A 79 -1.13 -17.23 -2.22
N SER A 80 -1.41 -15.92 -2.24
CA SER A 80 -1.59 -15.19 -3.51
C SER A 80 -0.29 -15.16 -4.31
N GLN A 81 -0.34 -15.54 -5.57
CA GLN A 81 0.84 -15.67 -6.43
C GLN A 81 0.45 -15.68 -7.91
N ILE A 82 1.42 -15.47 -8.77
CA ILE A 82 1.26 -15.60 -10.24
C ILE A 82 1.91 -16.88 -10.78
N TRP A 83 2.34 -17.77 -9.89
CA TRP A 83 2.91 -19.08 -10.24
C TRP A 83 4.26 -18.99 -10.96
N LEU A 84 5.13 -18.09 -10.51
CA LEU A 84 6.51 -17.99 -11.01
C LEU A 84 7.23 -19.32 -10.87
N LYS A 85 8.00 -19.66 -11.89
CA LYS A 85 8.84 -20.86 -11.90
C LYS A 85 10.29 -20.49 -11.58
N GLU A 86 10.99 -21.40 -10.92
CA GLU A 86 12.43 -21.26 -10.75
C GLU A 86 13.13 -21.07 -12.10
N ASN A 87 14.07 -20.15 -12.16
CA ASN A 87 14.79 -19.72 -13.35
C ASN A 87 13.94 -19.04 -14.44
N GLU A 88 12.68 -18.76 -14.19
CA GLU A 88 11.88 -17.87 -15.04
C GLU A 88 12.45 -16.46 -14.97
N GLN A 89 12.25 -15.68 -16.04
CA GLN A 89 12.66 -14.28 -16.12
C GLN A 89 11.43 -13.40 -16.14
N MET A 90 11.41 -12.35 -15.29
CA MET A 90 10.35 -11.35 -15.28
C MET A 90 10.92 -9.98 -14.95
N THR A 91 10.37 -8.93 -15.54
CA THR A 91 10.82 -7.56 -15.26
C THR A 91 10.40 -7.10 -13.87
N VAL A 92 11.17 -6.18 -13.29
CA VAL A 92 10.82 -5.51 -12.03
C VAL A 92 9.43 -4.87 -12.16
N SER A 93 9.12 -4.21 -13.28
CA SER A 93 7.83 -3.58 -13.54
C SER A 93 6.66 -4.55 -13.49
N ASP A 94 6.76 -5.71 -14.15
CA ASP A 94 5.68 -6.72 -14.16
C ASP A 94 5.51 -7.36 -12.78
N MET A 95 6.60 -7.62 -12.06
CA MET A 95 6.52 -8.11 -10.69
C MET A 95 5.90 -7.09 -9.74
N LEU A 96 6.27 -5.81 -9.85
CA LEU A 96 5.66 -4.73 -9.07
C LEU A 96 4.16 -4.61 -9.36
N LYS A 97 3.76 -4.72 -10.62
CA LYS A 97 2.35 -4.77 -11.03
C LYS A 97 1.62 -5.95 -10.39
N ALA A 98 2.19 -7.14 -10.44
CA ALA A 98 1.59 -8.33 -9.82
C ALA A 98 1.45 -8.18 -8.29
N VAL A 99 2.41 -7.56 -7.62
CA VAL A 99 2.32 -7.23 -6.18
C VAL A 99 1.17 -6.27 -5.90
N CYS A 100 1.03 -5.21 -6.70
CA CYS A 100 -0.03 -4.21 -6.51
C CYS A 100 -1.43 -4.79 -6.80
N VAL A 101 -1.58 -5.54 -7.88
CA VAL A 101 -2.89 -5.94 -8.42
C VAL A 101 -3.42 -7.22 -7.77
N VAL A 102 -2.63 -8.30 -7.75
CA VAL A 102 -3.05 -9.60 -7.21
C VAL A 102 -2.36 -9.98 -5.91
N SER A 103 -1.54 -9.10 -5.35
CA SER A 103 -0.85 -9.37 -4.09
C SER A 103 0.14 -10.56 -4.16
N ALA A 104 0.85 -10.71 -5.26
CA ALA A 104 1.70 -11.86 -5.55
C ALA A 104 2.86 -12.01 -4.56
N ASN A 105 2.84 -13.05 -3.73
CA ASN A 105 3.88 -13.33 -2.74
C ASN A 105 5.20 -13.74 -3.39
N ASP A 106 5.15 -14.53 -4.46
CA ASP A 106 6.32 -14.93 -5.25
C ASP A 106 7.05 -13.71 -5.83
N CYS A 107 6.32 -12.75 -6.38
CA CYS A 107 6.89 -11.49 -6.86
C CYS A 107 7.44 -10.63 -5.72
N ALA A 108 6.78 -10.57 -4.57
CA ALA A 108 7.25 -9.80 -3.42
C ALA A 108 8.59 -10.32 -2.90
N VAL A 109 8.76 -11.64 -2.80
CA VAL A 109 10.03 -12.26 -2.40
C VAL A 109 11.11 -12.05 -3.46
N ALA A 110 10.78 -12.23 -4.75
CA ALA A 110 11.73 -12.00 -5.84
C ALA A 110 12.24 -10.54 -5.87
N LEU A 111 11.34 -9.57 -5.66
CA LEU A 111 11.70 -8.16 -5.55
C LEU A 111 12.56 -7.88 -4.31
N ALA A 112 12.23 -8.47 -3.17
CA ALA A 112 13.01 -8.34 -1.95
C ALA A 112 14.46 -8.84 -2.14
N GLU A 113 14.63 -10.02 -2.73
CA GLU A 113 15.96 -10.57 -3.06
C GLU A 113 16.70 -9.67 -4.06
N THR A 114 16.02 -9.12 -5.04
CA THR A 114 16.61 -8.21 -6.04
C THR A 114 17.11 -6.91 -5.41
N VAL A 115 16.36 -6.35 -4.47
CA VAL A 115 16.72 -5.09 -3.80
C VAL A 115 17.81 -5.28 -2.76
N ALA A 116 17.74 -6.34 -1.95
CA ALA A 116 18.57 -6.49 -0.76
C ALA A 116 19.51 -7.72 -0.78
N GLY A 117 19.42 -8.57 -1.80
CA GLY A 117 20.22 -9.79 -1.92
C GLY A 117 19.58 -11.01 -1.25
N SER A 118 18.74 -10.82 -0.22
CA SER A 118 17.95 -11.85 0.45
C SER A 118 16.69 -11.26 1.04
N GLU A 119 15.67 -12.09 1.31
CA GLU A 119 14.47 -11.65 2.02
C GLU A 119 14.79 -11.17 3.44
N GLU A 120 15.72 -11.85 4.13
CA GLU A 120 16.15 -11.49 5.48
C GLU A 120 16.74 -10.08 5.52
N ALA A 121 17.69 -9.78 4.63
CA ALA A 121 18.27 -8.43 4.53
C ALA A 121 17.22 -7.38 4.14
N PHE A 122 16.27 -7.75 3.33
CA PHE A 122 15.15 -6.86 2.97
C PHE A 122 14.26 -6.56 4.18
N VAL A 123 13.95 -7.57 5.01
CA VAL A 123 13.15 -7.39 6.24
C VAL A 123 13.88 -6.50 7.24
N GLU A 124 15.18 -6.64 7.41
CA GLU A 124 15.97 -5.70 8.21
C GLU A 124 15.80 -4.26 7.71
N ARG A 125 15.87 -4.05 6.41
CA ARG A 125 15.64 -2.73 5.80
C ARG A 125 14.21 -2.24 5.99
N MET A 126 13.20 -3.13 5.90
CA MET A 126 11.79 -2.79 6.20
C MET A 126 11.65 -2.24 7.63
N ASN A 127 12.22 -2.91 8.62
CA ASN A 127 12.16 -2.47 10.02
C ASN A 127 12.95 -1.18 10.26
N GLN A 128 14.11 -1.02 9.63
CA GLN A 128 14.86 0.22 9.67
C GLN A 128 14.03 1.37 9.09
N ARG A 129 13.39 1.15 7.93
CA ARG A 129 12.56 2.17 7.29
C ARG A 129 11.32 2.52 8.10
N ALA A 130 10.71 1.55 8.75
CA ALA A 130 9.62 1.76 9.69
C ALA A 130 10.05 2.71 10.83
N ALA A 131 11.23 2.48 11.42
CA ALA A 131 11.78 3.35 12.44
C ALA A 131 12.05 4.77 11.93
N GLU A 132 12.62 4.91 10.73
CA GLU A 132 12.86 6.21 10.08
C GLU A 132 11.55 7.00 9.84
N LEU A 133 10.44 6.30 9.57
CA LEU A 133 9.11 6.90 9.38
C LEU A 133 8.36 7.16 10.68
N GLY A 134 8.90 6.75 11.83
CA GLY A 134 8.22 6.87 13.12
C GLY A 134 7.08 5.87 13.32
N MET A 135 7.11 4.72 12.63
CA MET A 135 6.13 3.63 12.75
C MET A 135 6.40 2.82 14.02
N ALA A 136 6.05 3.39 15.17
CA ALA A 136 6.38 2.84 16.49
C ALA A 136 5.62 1.56 16.85
N ASP A 137 4.49 1.30 16.18
CA ASP A 137 3.62 0.14 16.43
C ASP A 137 3.90 -1.01 15.43
N THR A 138 5.03 -0.96 14.71
CA THR A 138 5.27 -1.85 13.57
C THR A 138 6.51 -2.70 13.76
N HIS A 139 6.35 -4.00 13.45
CA HIS A 139 7.45 -4.93 13.26
C HIS A 139 7.15 -5.88 12.09
N PHE A 140 8.05 -5.94 11.13
CA PHE A 140 7.97 -6.82 9.97
C PHE A 140 8.82 -8.08 10.19
N CYS A 141 8.25 -9.25 9.87
CA CYS A 141 8.93 -10.54 9.88
C CYS A 141 9.20 -11.10 8.48
N ASN A 142 8.50 -10.59 7.47
CA ASN A 142 8.63 -11.02 6.07
C ASN A 142 8.19 -9.91 5.11
N ALA A 143 8.45 -10.11 3.83
CA ALA A 143 8.12 -9.14 2.77
C ALA A 143 6.71 -9.31 2.18
N THR A 144 5.96 -10.31 2.62
CA THR A 144 4.69 -10.73 1.98
C THR A 144 3.45 -10.43 2.81
N GLY A 145 3.56 -10.46 4.12
CA GLY A 145 2.44 -10.40 5.05
C GLY A 145 1.81 -11.75 5.39
N LEU A 146 2.46 -12.84 5.02
CA LEU A 146 2.08 -14.17 5.53
C LEU A 146 2.18 -14.20 7.06
N PRO A 147 1.31 -14.95 7.73
CA PRO A 147 1.29 -15.00 9.19
C PRO A 147 2.63 -15.36 9.80
N ALA A 148 3.10 -14.55 10.73
CA ALA A 148 4.28 -14.81 11.55
C ALA A 148 4.08 -14.16 12.91
N GLU A 149 4.63 -14.80 13.97
CA GLU A 149 4.58 -14.24 15.32
C GLU A 149 5.32 -12.90 15.37
N GLY A 150 4.70 -11.89 15.94
CA GLY A 150 5.26 -10.55 16.03
C GLY A 150 5.19 -9.70 14.75
N HIS A 151 4.58 -10.20 13.67
CA HIS A 151 4.35 -9.44 12.43
C HIS A 151 3.10 -8.58 12.57
N VAL A 152 3.28 -7.34 13.01
CA VAL A 152 2.19 -6.43 13.40
C VAL A 152 2.43 -4.99 12.91
N THR A 153 1.36 -4.24 12.88
CA THR A 153 1.34 -2.79 12.66
C THR A 153 0.09 -2.18 13.29
N SER A 154 -0.09 -0.88 13.13
CA SER A 154 -1.32 -0.15 13.50
C SER A 154 -1.94 0.54 12.29
N ALA A 155 -3.18 0.96 12.39
CA ALA A 155 -3.84 1.73 11.33
C ALA A 155 -3.12 3.07 11.08
N TYR A 156 -2.59 3.69 12.12
CA TYR A 156 -1.79 4.90 12.03
C TYR A 156 -0.50 4.65 11.23
N ASP A 157 0.24 3.61 11.55
CA ASP A 157 1.50 3.28 10.87
C ASP A 157 1.28 2.89 9.40
N ILE A 158 0.17 2.21 9.08
CA ILE A 158 -0.21 1.98 7.67
C ILE A 158 -0.38 3.31 6.93
N ALA A 159 -1.03 4.29 7.55
CA ALA A 159 -1.20 5.61 6.94
C ALA A 159 0.15 6.30 6.72
N LEU A 160 1.11 6.18 7.65
CA LEU A 160 2.46 6.74 7.51
C LEU A 160 3.19 6.16 6.31
N MET A 161 3.29 4.84 6.20
CA MET A 161 4.01 4.22 5.06
C MET A 161 3.29 4.42 3.73
N SER A 162 1.96 4.43 3.74
CA SER A 162 1.16 4.69 2.54
C SER A 162 1.37 6.12 2.04
N ARG A 163 1.36 7.09 2.96
CA ARG A 163 1.62 8.49 2.64
C ARG A 163 3.02 8.68 2.06
N GLU A 164 4.04 8.11 2.68
CA GLU A 164 5.42 8.17 2.18
C GLU A 164 5.51 7.61 0.75
N LEU A 165 4.92 6.44 0.52
CA LEU A 165 4.94 5.79 -0.80
C LEU A 165 4.30 6.67 -1.88
N ILE A 166 3.07 7.14 -1.68
CA ILE A 166 2.36 7.89 -2.73
C ILE A 166 2.84 9.33 -2.89
N SER A 167 3.43 9.91 -1.85
CA SER A 167 3.95 11.29 -1.91
C SER A 167 5.29 11.34 -2.62
N ARG A 168 6.18 10.39 -2.36
CA ARG A 168 7.52 10.35 -2.99
C ARG A 168 7.52 9.66 -4.34
N TYR A 169 6.67 8.64 -4.50
CA TYR A 169 6.62 7.79 -5.69
C TYR A 169 5.19 7.65 -6.21
N PRO A 170 4.55 8.78 -6.63
CA PRO A 170 3.17 8.78 -7.07
C PRO A 170 2.91 7.86 -8.27
N GLU A 171 3.94 7.50 -9.03
CA GLU A 171 3.87 6.55 -10.14
C GLU A 171 3.41 5.15 -9.68
N VAL A 172 3.55 4.79 -8.41
CA VAL A 172 3.01 3.53 -7.88
C VAL A 172 1.50 3.43 -8.08
N LEU A 173 0.82 4.57 -8.10
CA LEU A 173 -0.62 4.62 -8.34
C LEU A 173 -1.02 4.21 -9.76
N THR A 174 -0.10 4.27 -10.72
CA THR A 174 -0.33 3.73 -12.07
C THR A 174 -0.44 2.21 -12.07
N TYR A 175 0.23 1.55 -11.13
CA TYR A 175 0.14 0.10 -10.91
C TYR A 175 -1.08 -0.24 -10.04
N SER A 176 -1.26 0.43 -8.91
CA SER A 176 -2.31 0.10 -7.94
C SER A 176 -3.73 0.39 -8.45
N SER A 177 -3.87 1.29 -9.43
CA SER A 177 -5.16 1.62 -10.06
C SER A 177 -5.56 0.69 -11.21
N VAL A 178 -4.67 -0.20 -11.65
CA VAL A 178 -5.00 -1.21 -12.68
C VAL A 178 -6.08 -2.12 -12.16
N TRP A 179 -7.21 -2.21 -12.88
CA TRP A 179 -8.27 -3.16 -12.55
C TRP A 179 -7.99 -4.56 -13.08
N MET A 180 -7.60 -4.65 -14.35
CA MET A 180 -7.30 -5.92 -15.01
C MET A 180 -6.26 -5.69 -16.10
N GLU A 181 -5.25 -6.53 -16.14
CA GLU A 181 -4.19 -6.49 -17.16
C GLU A 181 -3.53 -7.85 -17.32
N ASP A 182 -3.07 -8.16 -18.53
CA ASP A 182 -2.30 -9.38 -18.80
C ASP A 182 -0.80 -9.10 -18.61
N ILE A 183 -0.13 -10.04 -17.96
CA ILE A 183 1.33 -10.17 -17.99
C ILE A 183 1.73 -11.44 -18.73
N THR A 184 3.00 -11.52 -19.12
CA THR A 184 3.50 -12.67 -19.88
C THR A 184 4.56 -13.41 -19.07
N HIS A 185 4.31 -14.69 -18.80
CA HIS A 185 5.33 -15.62 -18.34
C HIS A 185 6.20 -16.07 -19.51
N VAL A 186 7.51 -15.97 -19.35
CA VAL A 186 8.49 -16.47 -20.33
C VAL A 186 9.34 -17.53 -19.66
N THR A 187 9.19 -18.77 -20.13
CA THR A 187 9.91 -19.94 -19.64
C THR A 187 10.63 -20.65 -20.78
N ARG A 188 11.47 -21.63 -20.47
CA ARG A 188 12.11 -22.47 -21.48
C ARG A 188 11.11 -23.22 -22.37
N LYS A 189 9.86 -23.38 -21.92
CA LYS A 189 8.78 -24.07 -22.65
C LYS A 189 7.97 -23.14 -23.56
N GLY A 190 8.29 -21.85 -23.59
CA GLY A 190 7.57 -20.83 -24.35
C GLY A 190 6.96 -19.75 -23.46
N SER A 191 6.11 -18.93 -24.03
CA SER A 191 5.42 -17.83 -23.34
C SER A 191 3.93 -18.13 -23.14
N SER A 192 3.38 -17.68 -22.03
CA SER A 192 1.96 -17.76 -21.70
C SER A 192 1.46 -16.48 -21.01
N LYS A 193 0.24 -16.09 -21.32
CA LYS A 193 -0.41 -14.96 -20.66
C LYS A 193 -0.98 -15.34 -19.30
N PHE A 194 -0.94 -14.41 -18.38
CA PHE A 194 -1.57 -14.50 -17.06
C PHE A 194 -2.33 -13.20 -16.79
N THR A 195 -3.64 -13.31 -16.56
CA THR A 195 -4.49 -12.14 -16.32
C THR A 195 -4.47 -11.77 -14.82
N LEU A 196 -4.03 -10.55 -14.52
CA LEU A 196 -4.11 -9.94 -13.21
C LEU A 196 -5.49 -9.30 -13.05
N THR A 197 -6.16 -9.53 -11.93
CA THR A 197 -7.40 -8.82 -11.55
C THR A 197 -7.25 -8.26 -10.14
N ASN A 198 -7.51 -6.96 -9.98
CA ASN A 198 -7.26 -6.27 -8.73
C ASN A 198 -8.18 -6.75 -7.60
N THR A 199 -7.59 -6.93 -6.43
CA THR A 199 -8.30 -7.31 -5.21
C THR A 199 -9.06 -6.14 -4.58
N ASN A 200 -8.72 -4.90 -4.95
CA ASN A 200 -9.34 -3.68 -4.42
C ASN A 200 -10.61 -3.30 -5.20
N LYS A 201 -11.75 -3.73 -4.70
CA LYS A 201 -13.04 -3.45 -5.35
C LYS A 201 -13.45 -1.97 -5.33
N LEU A 202 -12.85 -1.14 -4.47
CA LEU A 202 -13.12 0.31 -4.47
C LEU A 202 -12.72 0.98 -5.79
N LEU A 203 -11.78 0.41 -6.53
CA LEU A 203 -11.42 0.92 -7.87
C LEU A 203 -12.61 1.02 -8.83
N ARG A 204 -13.64 0.19 -8.62
CA ARG A 204 -14.84 0.16 -9.46
C ARG A 204 -16.10 0.70 -8.78
N SER A 205 -16.07 0.86 -7.47
CA SER A 205 -17.25 1.22 -6.68
C SER A 205 -17.15 2.57 -5.96
N TYR A 206 -15.95 3.17 -5.95
CA TYR A 206 -15.72 4.44 -5.26
C TYR A 206 -15.04 5.45 -6.19
N GLU A 207 -15.73 6.53 -6.50
CA GLU A 207 -15.21 7.59 -7.36
C GLU A 207 -13.93 8.21 -6.80
N GLY A 208 -12.89 8.29 -7.63
CA GLY A 208 -11.59 8.83 -7.27
C GLY A 208 -10.64 7.84 -6.61
N CYS A 209 -11.04 6.59 -6.38
CA CYS A 209 -10.13 5.57 -5.83
C CYS A 209 -8.98 5.27 -6.80
N MET A 210 -7.74 5.31 -6.26
CA MET A 210 -6.50 5.11 -7.02
C MET A 210 -5.68 3.91 -6.51
N GLY A 211 -6.05 3.32 -5.38
CA GLY A 211 -5.34 2.21 -4.75
C GLY A 211 -5.73 2.06 -3.28
N LEU A 212 -4.88 1.50 -2.41
CA LEU A 212 -3.48 1.19 -2.60
C LEU A 212 -3.23 -0.31 -2.48
N LYS A 213 -3.65 -0.92 -1.34
CA LYS A 213 -3.39 -2.33 -1.04
C LYS A 213 -4.41 -2.94 -0.11
N THR A 214 -4.89 -4.12 -0.47
CA THR A 214 -5.69 -4.99 0.41
C THR A 214 -4.83 -6.01 1.13
N GLY A 215 -5.32 -6.56 2.23
CA GLY A 215 -4.73 -7.70 2.90
C GLY A 215 -5.78 -8.49 3.66
N SER A 216 -5.64 -9.81 3.68
CA SER A 216 -6.48 -10.69 4.50
C SER A 216 -5.80 -12.00 4.82
N THR A 217 -5.97 -12.45 6.06
CA THR A 217 -5.68 -13.79 6.55
C THR A 217 -6.72 -14.16 7.57
N SER A 218 -6.77 -15.42 7.99
CA SER A 218 -7.69 -15.87 9.05
C SER A 218 -7.47 -15.10 10.37
N ILE A 219 -6.23 -14.70 10.64
CA ILE A 219 -5.82 -13.98 11.86
C ILE A 219 -6.04 -12.48 11.72
N ALA A 220 -5.53 -11.89 10.64
CA ALA A 220 -5.63 -10.46 10.40
C ALA A 220 -7.04 -9.98 10.04
N LYS A 221 -7.93 -10.91 9.67
CA LYS A 221 -9.22 -10.57 9.08
C LYS A 221 -9.01 -9.73 7.81
N TYR A 222 -9.73 -8.64 7.64
CA TYR A 222 -9.71 -7.86 6.40
C TYR A 222 -9.16 -6.46 6.63
N CYS A 223 -8.02 -6.20 5.99
CA CYS A 223 -7.29 -4.94 6.07
C CYS A 223 -7.25 -4.23 4.71
N LEU A 224 -7.11 -2.91 4.75
CA LEU A 224 -7.05 -2.08 3.55
C LEU A 224 -6.29 -0.79 3.83
N SER A 225 -5.39 -0.42 2.92
CA SER A 225 -4.96 0.95 2.72
C SER A 225 -5.63 1.46 1.44
N ALA A 226 -6.55 2.41 1.56
CA ALA A 226 -7.26 3.00 0.43
C ALA A 226 -6.77 4.42 0.17
N VAL A 227 -6.56 4.75 -1.10
CA VAL A 227 -6.20 6.08 -1.55
C VAL A 227 -7.23 6.56 -2.55
N ALA A 228 -7.77 7.74 -2.32
CA ALA A 228 -8.71 8.37 -3.25
C ALA A 228 -8.42 9.87 -3.40
N LYS A 229 -8.69 10.40 -4.59
CA LYS A 229 -8.52 11.82 -4.91
C LYS A 229 -9.80 12.40 -5.51
N ARG A 230 -10.25 13.52 -4.94
CA ARG A 230 -11.38 14.32 -5.47
C ARG A 230 -11.07 15.80 -5.31
N ASN A 231 -11.36 16.59 -6.36
CA ASN A 231 -11.19 18.05 -6.32
C ASN A 231 -9.83 18.52 -5.80
N GLY A 232 -8.77 17.84 -6.20
CA GLY A 232 -7.40 18.16 -5.77
C GLY A 232 -6.99 17.63 -4.39
N ILE A 233 -7.91 17.10 -3.59
CA ILE A 233 -7.65 16.55 -2.26
C ILE A 233 -7.40 15.05 -2.37
N THR A 234 -6.29 14.57 -1.81
CA THR A 234 -5.95 13.14 -1.72
C THR A 234 -6.04 12.68 -0.29
N LEU A 235 -6.84 11.66 -0.04
CA LEU A 235 -7.06 11.06 1.28
C LEU A 235 -6.57 9.62 1.32
N ILE A 236 -6.09 9.19 2.49
CA ILE A 236 -5.69 7.82 2.79
C ILE A 236 -6.54 7.31 3.94
N ALA A 237 -7.26 6.21 3.71
CA ALA A 237 -8.03 5.51 4.72
C ALA A 237 -7.36 4.17 5.04
N SER A 238 -6.91 3.98 6.27
CA SER A 238 -6.38 2.72 6.78
C SER A 238 -7.45 2.01 7.59
N VAL A 239 -7.73 0.75 7.27
CA VAL A 239 -8.73 -0.09 7.93
C VAL A 239 -8.08 -1.41 8.30
N MET A 240 -8.19 -1.82 9.56
CA MET A 240 -7.60 -3.06 10.08
C MET A 240 -8.64 -3.95 10.77
N ALA A 241 -8.54 -5.24 10.51
CA ALA A 241 -9.37 -6.27 11.14
C ALA A 241 -10.88 -6.02 11.02
N ALA A 242 -11.33 -5.60 9.84
CA ALA A 242 -12.76 -5.62 9.52
C ALA A 242 -13.28 -7.08 9.52
N PRO A 243 -14.53 -7.33 9.94
CA PRO A 243 -15.04 -8.70 10.13
C PRO A 243 -15.23 -9.46 8.81
N ASP A 244 -15.46 -8.77 7.71
CA ASP A 244 -15.69 -9.35 6.38
C ASP A 244 -15.23 -8.41 5.25
N PRO A 245 -15.10 -8.93 4.01
CA PRO A 245 -14.61 -8.11 2.88
C PRO A 245 -15.51 -6.92 2.54
N LYS A 246 -16.83 -7.05 2.66
CA LYS A 246 -17.78 -5.97 2.34
C LYS A 246 -17.65 -4.84 3.35
N THR A 247 -17.56 -5.18 4.62
CA THR A 247 -17.39 -4.22 5.72
C THR A 247 -16.08 -3.47 5.57
N ARG A 248 -14.98 -4.12 5.20
CA ARG A 248 -13.70 -3.45 4.92
C ARG A 248 -13.84 -2.31 3.91
N PHE A 249 -14.50 -2.56 2.80
CA PHE A 249 -14.69 -1.55 1.75
C PHE A 249 -15.72 -0.49 2.16
N ARG A 250 -16.79 -0.88 2.86
CA ARG A 250 -17.78 0.06 3.39
C ARG A 250 -17.16 1.02 4.41
N ASP A 251 -16.37 0.53 5.33
CA ASP A 251 -15.70 1.34 6.34
C ASP A 251 -14.71 2.32 5.70
N ALA A 252 -13.91 1.88 4.74
CA ALA A 252 -13.01 2.76 4.00
C ALA A 252 -13.78 3.84 3.21
N ALA A 253 -14.87 3.48 2.54
CA ALA A 253 -15.71 4.44 1.82
C ALA A 253 -16.35 5.46 2.77
N ALA A 254 -16.81 5.04 3.95
CA ALA A 254 -17.36 5.95 4.96
C ALA A 254 -16.31 6.96 5.47
N LEU A 255 -15.10 6.51 5.71
CA LEU A 255 -13.98 7.37 6.10
C LEU A 255 -13.65 8.40 5.01
N LEU A 256 -13.50 7.95 3.77
CA LEU A 256 -13.21 8.81 2.63
C LEU A 256 -14.35 9.84 2.40
N ASN A 257 -15.60 9.43 2.46
CA ASN A 257 -16.75 10.34 2.37
C ASN A 257 -16.73 11.40 3.48
N TYR A 258 -16.44 10.99 4.71
CA TYR A 258 -16.30 11.92 5.83
C TYR A 258 -15.22 12.96 5.54
N GLY A 259 -14.03 12.53 5.12
CA GLY A 259 -12.93 13.43 4.81
C GLY A 259 -13.26 14.40 3.68
N PHE A 260 -13.78 13.92 2.55
CA PHE A 260 -14.15 14.77 1.42
C PHE A 260 -15.29 15.74 1.74
N SER A 261 -16.13 15.43 2.73
CA SER A 261 -17.18 16.34 3.19
C SER A 261 -16.65 17.47 4.10
N LYS A 262 -15.47 17.30 4.67
CA LYS A 262 -14.86 18.23 5.65
C LYS A 262 -13.70 19.03 5.08
N CYS A 263 -12.97 18.47 4.11
CA CYS A 263 -11.82 19.11 3.51
C CYS A 263 -12.23 20.04 2.36
N ILE A 264 -11.63 21.22 2.34
CA ILE A 264 -11.67 22.15 1.20
C ILE A 264 -10.23 22.41 0.77
N LEU A 265 -10.02 22.43 -0.55
CA LEU A 265 -8.74 22.83 -1.10
C LEU A 265 -8.53 24.32 -0.80
N TYR A 266 -7.49 24.61 -0.02
CA TYR A 266 -7.08 25.98 0.21
C TYR A 266 -6.22 26.43 -0.98
N THR A 267 -6.73 27.40 -1.75
CA THR A 267 -5.94 28.11 -2.77
C THR A 267 -5.51 29.45 -2.17
N ASP A 268 -4.20 29.64 -2.09
CA ASP A 268 -3.64 30.92 -1.62
C ASP A 268 -3.76 31.95 -2.76
N ASP A 269 -4.92 32.55 -2.91
CA ASP A 269 -5.15 33.68 -3.80
C ASP A 269 -4.48 34.93 -3.21
N VAL A 270 -3.13 34.95 -3.20
CA VAL A 270 -2.39 36.18 -2.94
C VAL A 270 -2.63 37.11 -4.13
N PRO A 271 -3.28 38.24 -3.93
CA PRO A 271 -3.49 39.20 -5.01
C PRO A 271 -2.16 39.53 -5.69
N GLU A 272 -2.12 39.57 -7.00
CA GLU A 272 -0.90 39.76 -7.79
C GLU A 272 -0.09 41.01 -7.36
N LYS A 273 -0.78 41.99 -6.75
CA LYS A 273 -0.17 43.21 -6.19
C LYS A 273 0.66 42.99 -4.92
N LEU A 274 0.59 41.83 -4.29
CA LEU A 274 1.32 41.50 -3.05
C LEU A 274 2.44 40.48 -3.29
N LYS A 275 2.68 40.04 -4.53
CA LYS A 275 3.84 39.20 -4.83
C LYS A 275 5.11 40.05 -4.74
N PRO A 276 6.13 39.66 -4.01
CA PRO A 276 7.41 40.36 -4.02
C PRO A 276 7.99 40.36 -5.44
N LEU A 277 8.56 41.50 -5.83
CA LEU A 277 9.26 41.70 -7.11
C LEU A 277 10.49 40.78 -7.21
#